data_5ad8e78a1954ae8a758a93f87709884e
#
_entry.id   5ad8e78a1954ae8a758a93f87709884e
#
_cell.length_a   1.000
_cell.length_b   1.000
_cell.length_c   1.000
_cell.angle_alpha   90.00
_cell.angle_beta   90.00
_cell.angle_gamma   90.00
#
_symmetry.space_group_name_H-M   'P 1'
#
loop_
_entity.id
_entity.type
_entity.pdbx_description
1 polymer ?
#
loop_
_entity_poly.entity_id
_entity_poly.type
_entity_poly.pdbx_seq_one_letter_code
_entity_poly.pdbx_strand_id
1 'polypeptide(L)'
;MKSKNIKEDEFIIYLYTFGLNNYEAKVYETLLRLGESTAWQIALSSNVPQAKIYEVLSSLENKGFVQRSVGKPLKFRPINPDISLMQYIEKYKKETMQKMEMMEKAYNEVKEKFKFKGNESISFIWTIKGKDMVLAKAKEMINNAKNEILIAGHR
;
A
#
# COMPACT_ATOMS: atom_id res chain seq x y z
N MET A 1 -3.39 -28.82 -13.51
CA MET A 1 -2.56 -27.98 -12.64
C MET A 1 -2.98 -28.22 -11.20
N LYS A 2 -2.10 -28.75 -10.34
CA LYS A 2 -2.41 -29.00 -8.91
C LYS A 2 -2.53 -27.63 -8.22
N SER A 3 -3.71 -27.27 -7.74
CA SER A 3 -3.88 -26.12 -6.83
C SER A 3 -3.01 -26.37 -5.60
N LYS A 4 -2.01 -25.52 -5.44
CA LYS A 4 -1.19 -25.45 -4.24
C LYS A 4 -2.14 -25.16 -3.09
N ASN A 5 -2.31 -26.09 -2.16
CA ASN A 5 -3.11 -25.88 -0.94
C ASN A 5 -2.41 -24.77 -0.13
N ILE A 6 -2.86 -23.53 -0.34
CA ILE A 6 -2.45 -22.40 0.48
C ILE A 6 -3.10 -22.63 1.84
N LYS A 7 -2.30 -22.66 2.91
CA LYS A 7 -2.85 -22.77 4.27
C LYS A 7 -3.75 -21.55 4.52
N GLU A 8 -4.84 -21.74 5.25
CA GLU A 8 -5.82 -20.67 5.57
C GLU A 8 -5.14 -19.39 6.09
N ASP A 9 -4.14 -19.55 6.95
CA ASP A 9 -3.36 -18.43 7.49
C ASP A 9 -2.58 -17.65 6.41
N GLU A 10 -2.02 -18.32 5.40
CA GLU A 10 -1.33 -17.67 4.29
C GLU A 10 -2.28 -16.87 3.40
N PHE A 11 -3.48 -17.37 3.16
CA PHE A 11 -4.49 -16.66 2.37
C PHE A 11 -4.90 -15.33 3.02
N ILE A 12 -5.16 -15.36 4.31
CA ILE A 12 -5.47 -14.16 5.10
C ILE A 12 -4.33 -13.12 5.03
N ILE A 13 -3.06 -13.57 5.14
CA ILE A 13 -1.88 -12.69 5.04
C ILE A 13 -1.83 -12.02 3.65
N TYR A 14 -2.10 -12.75 2.57
CA TYR A 14 -2.14 -12.15 1.23
C TYR A 14 -3.23 -11.08 1.12
N LEU A 15 -4.40 -11.29 1.71
CA LEU A 15 -5.48 -10.28 1.69
C LEU A 15 -5.10 -8.98 2.40
N TYR A 16 -4.20 -9.02 3.39
CA TYR A 16 -3.69 -7.79 4.03
C TYR A 16 -2.93 -6.89 3.04
N THR A 17 -2.23 -7.47 2.06
CA THR A 17 -1.52 -6.68 1.04
C THR A 17 -2.47 -5.89 0.14
N PHE A 18 -3.74 -6.29 0.08
CA PHE A 18 -4.82 -5.59 -0.60
C PHE A 18 -5.60 -4.65 0.34
N GLY A 19 -5.03 -4.27 1.47
CA GLY A 19 -5.61 -3.30 2.38
C GLY A 19 -6.84 -3.80 3.17
N LEU A 20 -7.04 -5.11 3.26
CA LEU A 20 -8.05 -5.69 4.13
C LEU A 20 -7.49 -5.81 5.56
N ASN A 21 -8.31 -5.49 6.55
CA ASN A 21 -7.97 -5.78 7.94
C ASN A 21 -8.34 -7.22 8.30
N ASN A 22 -8.02 -7.65 9.52
CA ASN A 22 -8.24 -9.03 9.98
C ASN A 22 -9.70 -9.48 9.86
N TYR A 23 -10.67 -8.65 10.25
CA TYR A 23 -12.09 -9.00 10.15
C TYR A 23 -12.56 -9.03 8.69
N GLU A 24 -12.13 -8.08 7.89
CA GLU A 24 -12.45 -8.02 6.46
C GLU A 24 -11.91 -9.24 5.72
N ALA A 25 -10.67 -9.63 5.97
CA ALA A 25 -10.07 -10.80 5.34
C ALA A 25 -10.81 -12.09 5.71
N LYS A 26 -11.16 -12.29 6.99
CA LYS A 26 -11.96 -13.44 7.46
C LYS A 26 -13.36 -13.47 6.86
N VAL A 27 -14.02 -12.33 6.78
CA VAL A 27 -15.38 -12.24 6.19
C VAL A 27 -15.33 -12.52 4.70
N TYR A 28 -14.36 -11.95 3.98
CA TYR A 28 -14.22 -12.17 2.54
C TYR A 28 -13.87 -13.63 2.22
N GLU A 29 -12.91 -14.22 2.93
CA GLU A 29 -12.60 -15.66 2.81
C GLU A 29 -13.82 -16.55 3.09
N THR A 30 -14.56 -16.24 4.15
CA THR A 30 -15.80 -16.97 4.49
C THR A 30 -16.82 -16.88 3.35
N LEU A 31 -16.99 -15.70 2.76
CA LEU A 31 -17.90 -15.52 1.63
C LEU A 31 -17.42 -16.26 0.38
N LEU A 32 -16.12 -16.31 0.11
CA LEU A 32 -15.57 -17.11 -1.01
C LEU A 32 -15.86 -18.60 -0.85
N ARG A 33 -15.91 -19.08 0.38
CA ARG A 33 -16.23 -20.48 0.70
C ARG A 33 -17.72 -20.79 0.72
N LEU A 34 -18.52 -19.89 1.28
CA LEU A 34 -19.98 -20.11 1.44
C LEU A 34 -20.80 -19.66 0.23
N GLY A 35 -20.28 -18.72 -0.54
CA GLY A 35 -21.05 -18.02 -1.56
C GLY A 35 -22.02 -17.00 -0.96
N GLU A 36 -23.20 -16.84 -1.59
CA GLU A 36 -24.23 -15.91 -1.16
C GLU A 36 -24.80 -16.27 0.21
N SER A 37 -24.71 -15.36 1.18
CA SER A 37 -25.07 -15.62 2.58
C SER A 37 -25.64 -14.37 3.26
N THR A 38 -26.43 -14.60 4.34
CA THR A 38 -26.90 -13.51 5.22
C THR A 38 -25.78 -13.06 6.17
N ALA A 39 -25.87 -11.84 6.69
CA ALA A 39 -24.92 -11.32 7.66
C ALA A 39 -24.78 -12.23 8.90
N TRP A 40 -25.87 -12.86 9.35
CA TRP A 40 -25.85 -13.80 10.47
C TRP A 40 -25.02 -15.05 10.16
N GLN A 41 -25.22 -15.66 8.99
CA GLN A 41 -24.45 -16.84 8.55
C GLN A 41 -22.97 -16.53 8.42
N ILE A 42 -22.65 -15.34 7.87
CA ILE A 42 -21.27 -14.88 7.72
C ILE A 42 -20.62 -14.68 9.09
N ALA A 43 -21.30 -14.00 10.03
CA ALA A 43 -20.79 -13.79 11.37
C ALA A 43 -20.44 -15.09 12.10
N LEU A 44 -21.37 -16.06 12.01
CA LEU A 44 -21.19 -17.37 12.64
C LEU A 44 -19.99 -18.13 12.05
N SER A 45 -19.84 -18.11 10.73
CA SER A 45 -18.80 -18.89 10.04
C SER A 45 -17.43 -18.20 10.00
N SER A 46 -17.37 -16.87 10.06
CA SER A 46 -16.11 -16.10 10.04
C SER A 46 -15.51 -15.87 11.44
N ASN A 47 -16.23 -16.26 12.47
CA ASN A 47 -15.86 -15.97 13.87
C ASN A 47 -15.61 -14.45 14.13
N VAL A 48 -16.37 -13.60 13.41
CA VAL A 48 -16.38 -12.14 13.61
C VAL A 48 -17.59 -11.78 14.48
N PRO A 49 -17.41 -10.93 15.50
CA PRO A 49 -18.52 -10.54 16.38
C PRO A 49 -19.71 -9.99 15.60
N GLN A 50 -20.93 -10.48 15.91
CA GLN A 50 -22.16 -10.09 15.21
C GLN A 50 -22.37 -8.56 15.22
N ALA A 51 -21.99 -7.89 16.29
CA ALA A 51 -22.07 -6.43 16.40
C ALA A 51 -21.18 -5.69 15.38
N LYS A 52 -20.14 -6.35 14.85
CA LYS A 52 -19.19 -5.76 13.89
C LYS A 52 -19.46 -6.14 12.44
N ILE A 53 -20.28 -7.16 12.19
CA ILE A 53 -20.42 -7.77 10.86
C ILE A 53 -20.91 -6.79 9.80
N TYR A 54 -21.89 -5.94 10.12
CA TYR A 54 -22.41 -4.96 9.17
C TYR A 54 -21.41 -3.85 8.81
N GLU A 55 -20.62 -3.41 9.79
CA GLU A 55 -19.53 -2.45 9.56
C GLU A 55 -18.48 -3.07 8.61
N VAL A 56 -18.10 -4.31 8.86
CA VAL A 56 -17.13 -5.05 8.04
C VAL A 56 -17.66 -5.27 6.63
N LEU A 57 -18.89 -5.70 6.47
CA LEU A 57 -19.52 -5.91 5.16
C LEU A 57 -19.64 -4.62 4.37
N SER A 58 -20.03 -3.51 5.02
CA SER A 58 -20.08 -2.19 4.39
C SER A 58 -18.69 -1.73 3.93
N SER A 59 -17.67 -1.97 4.72
CA SER A 59 -16.29 -1.66 4.33
C SER A 59 -15.83 -2.47 3.13
N LEU A 60 -16.11 -3.79 3.11
CA LEU A 60 -15.80 -4.67 1.99
C LEU A 60 -16.58 -4.27 0.71
N GLU A 61 -17.82 -3.82 0.84
CA GLU A 61 -18.61 -3.30 -0.27
C GLU A 61 -17.96 -2.04 -0.86
N ASN A 62 -17.56 -1.08 -0.02
CA ASN A 62 -16.88 0.15 -0.42
C ASN A 62 -15.50 -0.11 -1.07
N LYS A 63 -14.82 -1.17 -0.65
CA LYS A 63 -13.55 -1.61 -1.23
C LYS A 63 -13.71 -2.43 -2.52
N GLY A 64 -14.94 -2.82 -2.88
CA GLY A 64 -15.21 -3.61 -4.09
C GLY A 64 -14.94 -5.10 -3.96
N PHE A 65 -15.01 -5.66 -2.75
CA PHE A 65 -14.84 -7.11 -2.51
C PHE A 65 -16.15 -7.86 -2.36
N VAL A 66 -17.21 -7.17 -1.96
CA VAL A 66 -18.52 -7.76 -1.67
C VAL A 66 -19.64 -6.97 -2.33
N GLN A 67 -20.70 -7.65 -2.71
CA GLN A 67 -21.95 -7.06 -3.19
C GLN A 67 -23.09 -7.48 -2.26
N ARG A 68 -24.04 -6.57 -2.04
CA ARG A 68 -25.28 -6.88 -1.32
C ARG A 68 -26.46 -6.99 -2.27
N SER A 69 -27.41 -7.85 -1.90
CA SER A 69 -28.67 -8.00 -2.65
C SER A 69 -29.61 -6.81 -2.38
N VAL A 70 -30.53 -6.59 -3.32
CA VAL A 70 -31.68 -5.71 -3.11
C VAL A 70 -32.88 -6.60 -2.78
N GLY A 71 -33.36 -6.55 -1.55
CA GLY A 71 -34.50 -7.36 -1.13
C GLY A 71 -34.39 -7.92 0.29
N LYS A 72 -35.37 -8.78 0.66
CA LYS A 72 -35.42 -9.44 1.97
C LYS A 72 -35.47 -10.96 1.76
N PRO A 73 -34.68 -11.75 2.48
CA PRO A 73 -33.65 -11.31 3.42
C PRO A 73 -32.45 -10.66 2.71
N LEU A 74 -31.79 -9.70 3.37
CA LEU A 74 -30.58 -9.05 2.87
C LEU A 74 -29.44 -10.08 2.84
N LYS A 75 -28.83 -10.27 1.68
CA LYS A 75 -27.73 -11.20 1.47
C LYS A 75 -26.51 -10.51 0.88
N PHE A 76 -25.35 -11.10 1.08
CA PHE A 76 -24.08 -10.66 0.60
C PHE A 76 -23.41 -11.77 -0.20
N ARG A 77 -22.72 -11.41 -1.26
CA ARG A 77 -21.91 -12.35 -2.05
C ARG A 77 -20.52 -11.78 -2.31
N PRO A 78 -19.49 -12.61 -2.44
CA PRO A 78 -18.17 -12.13 -2.79
C PRO A 78 -18.16 -11.69 -4.26
N ILE A 79 -17.38 -10.67 -4.56
CA ILE A 79 -16.95 -10.37 -5.93
C ILE A 79 -15.82 -11.34 -6.25
N ASN A 80 -15.80 -11.86 -7.49
CA ASN A 80 -14.73 -12.77 -7.93
C ASN A 80 -13.35 -12.16 -7.65
N PRO A 81 -12.44 -12.91 -6.99
CA PRO A 81 -11.08 -12.43 -6.70
C PRO A 81 -10.34 -11.88 -7.91
N ASP A 82 -10.49 -12.50 -9.10
CA ASP A 82 -9.87 -12.01 -10.33
C ASP A 82 -10.32 -10.58 -10.68
N ILE A 83 -11.55 -10.22 -10.31
CA ILE A 83 -12.08 -8.88 -10.54
C ILE A 83 -11.69 -7.94 -9.41
N SER A 84 -12.00 -8.30 -8.15
CA SER A 84 -11.80 -7.41 -7.00
C SER A 84 -10.33 -7.09 -6.74
N LEU A 85 -9.44 -8.08 -6.86
CA LEU A 85 -8.01 -7.89 -6.65
C LEU A 85 -7.36 -7.09 -7.80
N MET A 86 -7.78 -7.36 -9.05
CA MET A 86 -7.30 -6.57 -10.20
C MET A 86 -7.75 -5.12 -10.13
N GLN A 87 -9.02 -4.86 -9.79
CA GLN A 87 -9.52 -3.50 -9.59
C GLN A 87 -8.76 -2.76 -8.48
N TYR A 88 -8.43 -3.45 -7.39
CA TYR A 88 -7.62 -2.87 -6.32
C TYR A 88 -6.22 -2.48 -6.81
N ILE A 89 -5.54 -3.38 -7.55
CA ILE A 89 -4.23 -3.12 -8.14
C ILE A 89 -4.27 -1.89 -9.06
N GLU A 90 -5.25 -1.81 -9.96
CA GLU A 90 -5.38 -0.69 -10.90
C GLU A 90 -5.66 0.64 -10.18
N LYS A 91 -6.53 0.62 -9.17
CA LYS A 91 -6.79 1.78 -8.33
C LYS A 91 -5.51 2.25 -7.62
N TYR A 92 -4.78 1.32 -7.00
CA TYR A 92 -3.54 1.61 -6.27
C TYR A 92 -2.45 2.19 -7.19
N LYS A 93 -2.29 1.62 -8.39
CA LYS A 93 -1.38 2.16 -9.41
C LYS A 93 -1.72 3.60 -9.76
N LYS A 94 -3.00 3.87 -10.05
CA LYS A 94 -3.47 5.22 -10.40
C LYS A 94 -3.21 6.23 -9.28
N GLU A 95 -3.56 5.89 -8.04
CA GLU A 95 -3.34 6.76 -6.87
C GLU A 95 -1.83 7.03 -6.65
N THR A 96 -0.99 5.99 -6.82
CA THR A 96 0.46 6.12 -6.69
C THR A 96 1.04 7.02 -7.78
N MET A 97 0.62 6.86 -9.04
CA MET A 97 1.05 7.72 -10.14
C MET A 97 0.66 9.18 -9.91
N GLN A 98 -0.57 9.45 -9.52
CA GLN A 98 -1.02 10.80 -9.20
C GLN A 98 -0.20 11.43 -8.07
N LYS A 99 0.10 10.65 -7.02
CA LYS A 99 0.96 11.10 -5.93
C LYS A 99 2.38 11.42 -6.40
N MET A 100 2.96 10.60 -7.28
CA MET A 100 4.27 10.84 -7.87
C MET A 100 4.29 12.13 -8.70
N GLU A 101 3.30 12.35 -9.57
CA GLU A 101 3.17 13.58 -10.35
C GLU A 101 3.08 14.82 -9.46
N MET A 102 2.30 14.75 -8.37
CA MET A 102 2.21 15.85 -7.40
C MET A 102 3.56 16.12 -6.72
N MET A 103 4.30 15.07 -6.36
CA MET A 103 5.63 15.20 -5.76
C MET A 103 6.64 15.81 -6.74
N GLU A 104 6.61 15.44 -8.02
CA GLU A 104 7.47 16.01 -9.05
C GLU A 104 7.18 17.49 -9.29
N LYS A 105 5.90 17.88 -9.35
CA LYS A 105 5.49 19.28 -9.42
C LYS A 105 5.99 20.07 -8.21
N ALA A 106 5.76 19.55 -7.01
CA ALA A 106 6.21 20.18 -5.78
C ALA A 106 7.75 20.32 -5.73
N TYR A 107 8.48 19.30 -6.19
CA TYR A 107 9.95 19.37 -6.31
C TYR A 107 10.40 20.51 -7.22
N ASN A 108 9.80 20.65 -8.39
CA ASN A 108 10.14 21.70 -9.34
C ASN A 108 9.86 23.10 -8.76
N GLU A 109 8.71 23.29 -8.11
CA GLU A 109 8.33 24.54 -7.45
C GLU A 109 9.33 24.92 -6.33
N VAL A 110 9.70 23.95 -5.49
CA VAL A 110 10.68 24.18 -4.42
C VAL A 110 12.05 24.52 -5.01
N LYS A 111 12.48 23.78 -6.04
CA LYS A 111 13.75 24.02 -6.72
C LYS A 111 13.85 25.42 -7.35
N GLU A 112 12.76 25.87 -7.99
CA GLU A 112 12.70 27.22 -8.60
C GLU A 112 12.72 28.34 -7.56
N LYS A 113 11.93 28.19 -6.47
CA LYS A 113 11.84 29.19 -5.40
C LYS A 113 13.11 29.26 -4.54
N PHE A 114 13.72 28.14 -4.29
CA PHE A 114 14.86 28.03 -3.40
C PHE A 114 16.10 27.56 -4.16
N LYS A 115 16.68 28.45 -4.97
CA LYS A 115 18.03 28.21 -5.52
C LYS A 115 18.98 28.10 -4.35
N PHE A 116 19.36 26.87 -4.01
CA PHE A 116 20.29 26.59 -2.93
C PHE A 116 21.66 27.25 -3.29
N LYS A 117 21.95 28.38 -2.66
CA LYS A 117 23.27 28.95 -2.70
C LYS A 117 24.13 28.16 -1.72
N GLY A 118 24.92 27.21 -2.21
CA GLY A 118 25.94 26.58 -1.41
C GLY A 118 26.86 27.69 -0.86
N ASN A 119 26.91 27.83 0.46
CA ASN A 119 27.86 28.76 1.08
C ASN A 119 29.26 28.23 0.78
N GLU A 120 30.03 28.99 0.02
CA GLU A 120 31.42 28.69 -0.27
C GLU A 120 32.38 28.93 0.93
N SER A 121 31.87 29.37 2.07
CA SER A 121 32.67 29.56 3.26
C SER A 121 32.72 28.29 4.10
N ILE A 122 33.81 27.57 3.99
CA ILE A 122 34.12 26.36 4.77
C ILE A 122 34.54 26.77 6.18
N SER A 123 33.61 26.93 7.10
CA SER A 123 33.90 27.08 8.53
C SER A 123 33.39 25.97 9.39
N PHE A 124 32.58 25.02 8.84
CA PHE A 124 31.93 23.99 9.62
C PHE A 124 32.03 22.63 8.95
N ILE A 125 32.19 21.58 9.77
CA ILE A 125 32.14 20.19 9.36
C ILE A 125 30.70 19.73 9.45
N TRP A 126 30.12 19.31 8.33
CA TRP A 126 28.76 18.78 8.26
C TRP A 126 28.77 17.25 8.18
N THR A 127 27.97 16.59 8.98
CA THR A 127 27.82 15.14 8.94
C THR A 127 26.54 14.74 8.22
N ILE A 128 26.62 13.74 7.35
CA ILE A 128 25.49 13.19 6.62
C ILE A 128 25.20 11.79 7.17
N LYS A 129 23.95 11.53 7.52
CA LYS A 129 23.48 10.21 8.01
C LYS A 129 22.63 9.53 6.95
N GLY A 130 22.78 8.21 6.85
CA GLY A 130 22.02 7.37 5.92
C GLY A 130 22.78 7.07 4.62
N LYS A 131 22.82 5.78 4.26
CA LYS A 131 23.59 5.27 3.12
C LYS A 131 23.24 5.96 1.81
N ASP A 132 21.94 6.15 1.55
CA ASP A 132 21.47 6.74 0.29
C ASP A 132 21.84 8.23 0.18
N MET A 133 21.77 8.96 1.29
CA MET A 133 22.17 10.36 1.34
C MET A 133 23.68 10.55 1.16
N VAL A 134 24.48 9.67 1.76
CA VAL A 134 25.93 9.66 1.57
C VAL A 134 26.30 9.40 0.11
N LEU A 135 25.65 8.41 -0.53
CA LEU A 135 25.87 8.11 -1.94
C LEU A 135 25.42 9.25 -2.86
N ALA A 136 24.29 9.88 -2.57
CA ALA A 136 23.81 11.02 -3.34
C ALA A 136 24.79 12.20 -3.25
N LYS A 137 25.29 12.51 -2.05
CA LYS A 137 26.28 13.57 -1.85
C LYS A 137 27.62 13.24 -2.51
N ALA A 138 28.07 12.00 -2.44
CA ALA A 138 29.28 11.57 -3.13
C ALA A 138 29.18 11.75 -4.65
N LYS A 139 28.05 11.36 -5.26
CA LYS A 139 27.77 11.58 -6.68
C LYS A 139 27.77 13.07 -7.06
N GLU A 140 27.12 13.89 -6.24
CA GLU A 140 27.12 15.36 -6.43
C GLU A 140 28.56 15.93 -6.41
N MET A 141 29.35 15.52 -5.43
CA MET A 141 30.76 15.97 -5.31
C MET A 141 31.62 15.52 -6.50
N ILE A 142 31.46 14.28 -6.94
CA ILE A 142 32.15 13.72 -8.11
C ILE A 142 31.80 14.52 -9.37
N ASN A 143 30.50 14.77 -9.59
CA ASN A 143 30.05 15.49 -10.78
C ASN A 143 30.47 16.95 -10.81
N ASN A 144 30.68 17.57 -9.65
CA ASN A 144 31.07 18.99 -9.53
C ASN A 144 32.56 19.21 -9.35
N ALA A 145 33.36 18.15 -9.22
CA ALA A 145 34.82 18.26 -9.05
C ALA A 145 35.49 18.78 -10.33
N LYS A 146 36.32 19.82 -10.18
CA LYS A 146 37.06 20.46 -11.30
C LYS A 146 38.48 19.96 -11.44
N ASN A 147 39.13 19.58 -10.35
CA ASN A 147 40.55 19.22 -10.35
C ASN A 147 40.78 17.81 -9.77
N GLU A 148 40.46 17.61 -8.49
CA GLU A 148 40.71 16.34 -7.81
C GLU A 148 39.62 16.02 -6.78
N ILE A 149 39.52 14.74 -6.41
CA ILE A 149 38.64 14.26 -5.35
C ILE A 149 39.47 13.45 -4.37
N LEU A 150 39.48 13.88 -3.10
CA LEU A 150 40.13 13.16 -2.01
C LEU A 150 39.05 12.43 -1.19
N ILE A 151 39.17 11.11 -1.05
CA ILE A 151 38.27 10.30 -0.26
C ILE A 151 39.06 9.64 0.86
N ALA A 152 38.69 9.95 2.12
CA ALA A 152 39.21 9.29 3.30
C ALA A 152 38.12 8.42 3.91
N GLY A 153 38.41 7.16 4.14
CA GLY A 153 37.51 6.20 4.80
C GLY A 153 38.16 5.58 6.02
N HIS A 154 37.37 5.32 7.05
CA HIS A 154 37.80 4.53 8.20
C HIS A 154 37.18 3.13 8.06
N ARG A 155 38.01 2.09 8.30
CA ARG A 155 37.53 0.68 8.40
C ARG A 155 36.89 0.42 9.74
#